data_5ee20511790fd9ff8d32f54d17358d2b
#
_entry.id   5ee20511790fd9ff8d32f54d17358d2b
#
_cell.length_a   1.000
_cell.length_b   1.000
_cell.length_c   1.000
_cell.angle_alpha   90.00
_cell.angle_beta   90.00
_cell.angle_gamma   90.00
#
_symmetry.space_group_name_H-M   'P 1'
#
loop_
_entity.id
_entity.type
_entity.pdbx_description
1 polymer ?
#
loop_
_entity_poly.entity_id
_entity_poly.type
_entity_poly.pdbx_seq_one_letter_code
_entity_poly.pdbx_strand_id
1 'polypeptide(L)'
;FAILFKKFAKKKQEETGKQLPVFWINFIVILCLPFLALSINNFPVSFNIPSLKGFNFRGGLHLSPELIALTFALAIYTAAFIAEIVRAGILAIHKGQREAAESIGLKPEKVMNLVILPQARRVIIPPLTSQYLNLTKNSSLAIAIGYMDLVATLGGISLNQTGREMETMVLVLLMYLLISLSISSLMNWYNYKVKLVDR
;
A
#
# COMPACT_ATOMS: atom_id res chain seq x y z
N PHE A 1 4.33 21.07 -9.19
CA PHE A 1 5.41 21.04 -10.19
C PHE A 1 5.22 19.92 -11.20
N ALA A 2 5.12 18.64 -10.81
CA ALA A 2 5.02 17.49 -11.71
C ALA A 2 3.87 17.58 -12.73
N ILE A 3 2.70 18.07 -12.31
CA ILE A 3 1.52 18.25 -13.18
C ILE A 3 1.75 19.39 -14.19
N LEU A 4 2.31 20.50 -13.73
CA LEU A 4 2.63 21.65 -14.57
C LEU A 4 3.72 21.31 -15.58
N PHE A 5 4.75 20.60 -15.16
CA PHE A 5 5.84 20.15 -16.02
C PHE A 5 5.37 19.14 -17.08
N LYS A 6 4.44 18.24 -16.73
CA LYS A 6 3.82 17.31 -17.69
C LYS A 6 3.03 18.04 -18.77
N LYS A 7 2.30 19.11 -18.41
CA LYS A 7 1.58 19.96 -19.37
C LYS A 7 2.55 20.71 -20.30
N PHE A 8 3.63 21.25 -19.73
CA PHE A 8 4.68 21.95 -20.50
C PHE A 8 5.40 21.01 -21.47
N ALA A 9 5.78 19.81 -21.00
CA ALA A 9 6.43 18.80 -21.83
C ALA A 9 5.54 18.34 -22.99
N LYS A 10 4.22 18.20 -22.76
CA LYS A 10 3.25 17.87 -23.81
C LYS A 10 3.15 18.97 -24.87
N LYS A 11 3.06 20.24 -24.44
CA LYS A 11 3.02 21.39 -25.36
C LYS A 11 4.30 21.47 -26.19
N LYS A 12 5.47 21.27 -25.59
CA LYS A 12 6.75 21.28 -26.29
C LYS A 12 6.91 20.08 -27.24
N GLN A 13 6.32 18.94 -26.93
CA GLN A 13 6.28 17.78 -27.83
C GLN A 13 5.40 18.06 -29.07
N GLU A 14 4.29 18.77 -28.90
CA GLU A 14 3.41 19.18 -30.00
C GLU A 14 4.10 20.18 -30.94
N GLU A 15 4.96 21.08 -30.40
CA GLU A 15 5.69 22.09 -31.15
C GLU A 15 6.98 21.56 -31.82
N THR A 16 7.71 20.64 -31.20
CA THR A 16 9.07 20.23 -31.61
C THR A 16 9.20 18.78 -32.02
N GLY A 17 8.17 17.94 -31.81
CA GLY A 17 8.19 16.50 -32.07
C GLY A 17 9.11 15.70 -31.14
N LYS A 18 9.88 16.34 -30.23
CA LYS A 18 10.80 15.65 -29.33
C LYS A 18 10.12 15.25 -28.02
N GLN A 19 10.18 13.97 -27.66
CA GLN A 19 9.70 13.45 -26.39
C GLN A 19 10.72 13.74 -25.29
N LEU A 20 10.34 14.59 -24.30
CA LEU A 20 11.16 14.80 -23.11
C LEU A 20 10.93 13.64 -22.12
N PRO A 21 11.97 13.12 -21.45
CA PRO A 21 11.86 12.06 -20.46
C PRO A 21 11.26 12.59 -19.14
N VAL A 22 9.95 12.92 -19.19
CA VAL A 22 9.21 13.55 -18.08
C VAL A 22 9.31 12.73 -16.79
N PHE A 23 9.35 11.40 -16.90
CA PHE A 23 9.48 10.53 -15.74
C PHE A 23 10.81 10.74 -15.00
N TRP A 24 11.94 10.71 -15.72
CA TRP A 24 13.26 10.89 -15.13
C TRP A 24 13.49 12.28 -14.56
N ILE A 25 12.99 13.31 -15.23
CA ILE A 25 13.10 14.69 -14.76
C ILE A 25 12.29 14.89 -13.49
N ASN A 26 11.04 14.40 -13.43
CA ASN A 26 10.24 14.46 -12.22
C ASN A 26 10.85 13.63 -11.07
N PHE A 27 11.39 12.46 -11.37
CA PHE A 27 12.08 11.63 -10.37
C PHE A 27 13.28 12.34 -9.76
N ILE A 28 14.14 12.94 -10.60
CA ILE A 28 15.31 13.72 -10.17
C ILE A 28 14.85 14.92 -9.32
N VAL A 29 13.85 15.66 -9.75
CA VAL A 29 13.35 16.83 -9.00
C VAL A 29 12.77 16.42 -7.65
N ILE A 30 11.96 15.35 -7.58
CA ILE A 30 11.41 14.85 -6.32
C ILE A 30 12.49 14.38 -5.36
N LEU A 31 13.61 13.83 -5.89
CA LEU A 31 14.71 13.36 -5.07
C LEU A 31 15.67 14.51 -4.67
N CYS A 32 15.98 15.42 -5.59
CA CYS A 32 16.94 16.50 -5.35
C CYS A 32 16.34 17.67 -4.55
N LEU A 33 15.03 17.96 -4.67
CA LEU A 33 14.42 19.10 -3.99
C LEU A 33 14.44 18.97 -2.46
N PRO A 34 14.06 17.82 -1.84
CA PRO A 34 14.23 17.61 -0.42
C PRO A 34 15.70 17.63 0.03
N PHE A 35 16.59 17.07 -0.78
CA PHE A 35 18.02 17.06 -0.49
C PHE A 35 18.62 18.47 -0.51
N LEU A 36 18.24 19.30 -1.47
CA LEU A 36 18.60 20.71 -1.52
C LEU A 36 18.05 21.50 -0.32
N ALA A 37 16.80 21.27 0.05
CA ALA A 37 16.18 21.90 1.21
C ALA A 37 16.89 21.52 2.51
N LEU A 38 17.31 20.27 2.66
CA LEU A 38 18.11 19.80 3.79
C LEU A 38 19.52 20.41 3.80
N SER A 39 20.14 20.56 2.62
CA SER A 39 21.47 21.17 2.47
C SER A 39 21.48 22.65 2.89
N ILE A 40 20.45 23.40 2.49
CA ILE A 40 20.28 24.83 2.86
C ILE A 40 20.13 25.01 4.38
N ASN A 41 19.53 24.05 5.05
CA ASN A 41 19.33 24.05 6.50
C ASN A 41 20.48 23.36 7.27
N ASN A 42 21.67 23.23 6.69
CA ASN A 42 22.84 22.57 7.30
C ASN A 42 22.57 21.13 7.76
N PHE A 43 21.76 20.37 7.00
CA PHE A 43 21.40 19.00 7.34
C PHE A 43 20.98 18.84 8.81
N PRO A 44 19.81 19.35 9.23
CA PRO A 44 19.34 19.19 10.62
C PRO A 44 18.96 17.74 10.96
N VAL A 45 19.48 16.77 10.22
CA VAL A 45 19.27 15.35 10.45
C VAL A 45 20.36 14.84 11.37
N SER A 46 20.05 14.70 12.64
CA SER A 46 20.90 14.00 13.59
C SER A 46 20.57 12.50 13.57
N PHE A 47 21.54 11.69 13.18
CA PHE A 47 21.41 10.24 13.32
C PHE A 47 21.61 9.86 14.78
N ASN A 48 20.52 9.45 15.42
CA ASN A 48 20.57 8.98 16.80
C ASN A 48 20.98 7.50 16.79
N ILE A 49 22.31 7.27 16.80
CA ILE A 49 22.88 5.92 16.76
C ILE A 49 22.71 5.26 18.13
N PRO A 50 22.24 4.02 18.24
CA PRO A 50 22.10 3.33 19.50
C PRO A 50 23.47 3.18 20.15
N SER A 51 23.62 3.70 21.37
CA SER A 51 24.84 3.58 22.16
C SER A 51 24.56 2.92 23.51
N LEU A 52 25.45 2.06 23.94
CA LEU A 52 25.34 1.42 25.25
C LEU A 52 25.63 2.47 26.34
N LYS A 53 24.62 2.82 27.12
CA LYS A 53 24.77 3.72 28.29
C LYS A 53 24.34 2.97 29.55
N GLY A 54 25.31 2.52 30.33
CA GLY A 54 25.08 1.64 31.48
C GLY A 54 24.69 0.23 31.01
N PHE A 55 23.58 -0.31 31.53
CA PHE A 55 23.08 -1.65 31.17
C PHE A 55 22.08 -1.64 30.02
N ASN A 56 21.76 -0.49 29.40
CA ASN A 56 20.77 -0.39 28.32
C ASN A 56 21.27 0.40 27.11
N PHE A 57 20.81 0.00 25.93
CA PHE A 57 20.98 0.81 24.73
C PHE A 57 20.06 2.05 24.78
N ARG A 58 20.63 3.23 24.53
CA ARG A 58 19.88 4.47 24.37
C ARG A 58 20.10 5.03 22.98
N GLY A 59 19.01 5.53 22.37
CA GLY A 59 19.00 6.04 21.01
C GLY A 59 18.67 4.98 19.96
N GLY A 60 18.56 5.40 18.70
CA GLY A 60 18.16 4.55 17.60
C GLY A 60 16.65 4.31 17.51
N LEU A 61 16.25 3.52 16.50
CA LEU A 61 14.87 3.06 16.33
C LEU A 61 14.65 1.81 17.18
N HIS A 62 13.76 1.88 18.14
CA HIS A 62 13.39 0.74 18.97
C HIS A 62 12.26 -0.05 18.29
N LEU A 63 12.59 -1.19 17.72
CA LEU A 63 11.60 -2.14 17.17
C LEU A 63 11.40 -3.25 18.20
N SER A 64 10.18 -3.40 18.67
CA SER A 64 9.88 -4.52 19.58
C SER A 64 9.86 -5.84 18.82
N PRO A 65 10.37 -6.95 19.41
CA PRO A 65 10.32 -8.27 18.79
C PRO A 65 8.90 -8.71 18.40
N GLU A 66 7.90 -8.31 19.19
CA GLU A 66 6.49 -8.60 18.97
C GLU A 66 6.00 -7.95 17.67
N LEU A 67 6.39 -6.70 17.40
CA LEU A 67 6.03 -6.01 16.15
C LEU A 67 6.62 -6.72 14.94
N ILE A 68 7.87 -7.14 15.03
CA ILE A 68 8.56 -7.87 13.96
C ILE A 68 7.85 -9.21 13.72
N ALA A 69 7.62 -9.98 14.77
CA ALA A 69 6.95 -11.26 14.68
C ALA A 69 5.54 -11.14 14.09
N LEU A 70 4.74 -10.18 14.56
CA LEU A 70 3.41 -9.91 14.05
C LEU A 70 3.42 -9.54 12.56
N THR A 71 4.33 -8.64 12.19
CA THR A 71 4.44 -8.17 10.80
C THR A 71 4.76 -9.33 9.85
N PHE A 72 5.74 -10.17 10.20
CA PHE A 72 6.09 -11.34 9.40
C PHE A 72 4.96 -12.36 9.35
N ALA A 73 4.34 -12.67 10.48
CA ALA A 73 3.24 -13.62 10.55
C ALA A 73 2.04 -13.19 9.69
N LEU A 74 1.60 -11.94 9.84
CA LEU A 74 0.49 -11.40 9.06
C LEU A 74 0.84 -11.25 7.58
N ALA A 75 2.09 -10.87 7.25
CA ALA A 75 2.53 -10.74 5.86
C ALA A 75 2.52 -12.10 5.16
N ILE A 76 3.12 -13.14 5.75
CA ILE A 76 3.17 -14.48 5.16
C ILE A 76 1.76 -15.07 5.05
N TYR A 77 0.96 -14.98 6.11
CA TYR A 77 -0.42 -15.44 6.12
C TYR A 77 -1.25 -14.78 5.00
N THR A 78 -1.22 -13.45 4.93
CA THR A 78 -2.01 -12.72 3.95
C THR A 78 -1.49 -12.93 2.52
N ALA A 79 -0.16 -13.06 2.34
CA ALA A 79 0.45 -13.32 1.04
C ALA A 79 -0.06 -14.60 0.40
N ALA A 80 -0.28 -15.67 1.18
CA ALA A 80 -0.83 -16.92 0.68
C ALA A 80 -2.23 -16.74 0.07
N PHE A 81 -3.12 -16.01 0.73
CA PHE A 81 -4.46 -15.71 0.20
C PHE A 81 -4.42 -14.77 -1.00
N ILE A 82 -3.56 -13.76 -0.97
CA ILE A 82 -3.39 -12.84 -2.11
C ILE A 82 -2.87 -13.60 -3.34
N ALA A 83 -1.91 -14.50 -3.16
CA ALA A 83 -1.39 -15.32 -4.24
C ALA A 83 -2.49 -16.19 -4.89
N GLU A 84 -3.36 -16.78 -4.07
CA GLU A 84 -4.47 -17.59 -4.56
C GLU A 84 -5.53 -16.74 -5.29
N ILE A 85 -5.86 -15.56 -4.78
CA ILE A 85 -6.76 -14.61 -5.45
C ILE A 85 -6.20 -14.21 -6.82
N VAL A 86 -4.91 -13.91 -6.90
CA VAL A 86 -4.24 -13.54 -8.17
C VAL A 86 -4.25 -14.72 -9.13
N ARG A 87 -3.91 -15.91 -8.66
CA ARG A 87 -3.93 -17.14 -9.45
C ARG A 87 -5.34 -17.41 -10.02
N ALA A 88 -6.35 -17.37 -9.17
CA ALA A 88 -7.74 -17.58 -9.56
C ALA A 88 -8.22 -16.51 -10.55
N GLY A 89 -7.88 -15.25 -10.34
CA GLY A 89 -8.24 -14.15 -11.23
C GLY A 89 -7.62 -14.27 -12.62
N ILE A 90 -6.38 -14.76 -12.72
CA ILE A 90 -5.74 -15.04 -14.03
C ILE A 90 -6.41 -16.22 -14.73
N LEU A 91 -6.71 -17.30 -13.98
CA LEU A 91 -7.35 -18.49 -14.52
C LEU A 91 -8.82 -18.28 -14.91
N ALA A 92 -9.48 -17.29 -14.34
CA ALA A 92 -10.86 -16.93 -14.67
C ALA A 92 -11.01 -16.34 -16.09
N ILE A 93 -9.91 -15.90 -16.71
CA ILE A 93 -9.96 -15.36 -18.07
C ILE A 93 -10.11 -16.49 -19.07
N HIS A 94 -11.12 -16.36 -19.93
CA HIS A 94 -11.45 -17.39 -20.93
C HIS A 94 -10.26 -17.69 -21.86
N LYS A 95 -9.97 -18.98 -22.08
CA LYS A 95 -8.84 -19.44 -22.90
C LYS A 95 -8.83 -18.85 -24.31
N GLY A 96 -10.01 -18.65 -24.89
CA GLY A 96 -10.15 -18.04 -26.22
C GLY A 96 -9.55 -16.63 -26.34
N GLN A 97 -9.46 -15.87 -25.24
CA GLN A 97 -8.79 -14.57 -25.24
C GLN A 97 -7.28 -14.71 -25.47
N ARG A 98 -6.68 -15.74 -24.91
CA ARG A 98 -5.28 -16.09 -25.12
C ARG A 98 -5.04 -16.59 -26.56
N GLU A 99 -5.85 -17.55 -27.01
CA GLU A 99 -5.76 -18.13 -28.33
C GLU A 99 -5.95 -17.08 -29.43
N ALA A 100 -6.92 -16.19 -29.28
CA ALA A 100 -7.14 -15.09 -30.23
C ALA A 100 -5.95 -14.11 -30.26
N ALA A 101 -5.35 -13.81 -29.12
CA ALA A 101 -4.17 -12.93 -29.06
C ALA A 101 -2.92 -13.61 -29.67
N GLU A 102 -2.76 -14.91 -29.50
CA GLU A 102 -1.67 -15.68 -30.06
C GLU A 102 -1.84 -15.84 -31.58
N SER A 103 -3.07 -16.00 -32.09
CA SER A 103 -3.35 -16.13 -33.52
C SER A 103 -3.01 -14.88 -34.35
N ILE A 104 -3.02 -13.70 -33.73
CA ILE A 104 -2.54 -12.45 -34.37
C ILE A 104 -1.03 -12.22 -34.18
N GLY A 105 -0.28 -13.23 -33.71
CA GLY A 105 1.18 -13.21 -33.61
C GLY A 105 1.75 -12.48 -32.34
N LEU A 106 0.94 -12.23 -31.31
CA LEU A 106 1.45 -11.67 -30.05
C LEU A 106 2.31 -12.71 -29.32
N LYS A 107 3.48 -12.30 -28.88
CA LYS A 107 4.33 -13.10 -27.98
C LYS A 107 3.64 -13.34 -26.63
N PRO A 108 3.86 -14.50 -25.97
CA PRO A 108 3.19 -14.86 -24.70
C PRO A 108 3.28 -13.78 -23.61
N GLU A 109 4.42 -13.09 -23.51
CA GLU A 109 4.61 -11.98 -22.58
C GLU A 109 3.67 -10.80 -22.88
N LYS A 110 3.50 -10.46 -24.16
CA LYS A 110 2.57 -9.39 -24.57
C LYS A 110 1.13 -9.82 -24.40
N VAL A 111 0.79 -11.08 -24.65
CA VAL A 111 -0.54 -11.64 -24.37
C VAL A 111 -0.88 -11.49 -22.90
N MET A 112 0.05 -11.86 -22.00
CA MET A 112 -0.15 -11.69 -20.56
C MET A 112 -0.37 -10.23 -20.17
N ASN A 113 0.50 -9.33 -20.61
CA ASN A 113 0.50 -7.93 -20.17
C ASN A 113 -0.60 -7.07 -20.81
N LEU A 114 -0.96 -7.34 -22.07
CA LEU A 114 -1.91 -6.49 -22.83
C LEU A 114 -3.34 -7.03 -22.80
N VAL A 115 -3.52 -8.36 -22.67
CA VAL A 115 -4.83 -9.00 -22.81
C VAL A 115 -5.29 -9.60 -21.49
N ILE A 116 -4.48 -10.49 -20.89
CA ILE A 116 -4.90 -11.26 -19.72
C ILE A 116 -4.92 -10.38 -18.45
N LEU A 117 -3.81 -9.70 -18.16
CA LEU A 117 -3.64 -8.97 -16.92
C LEU A 117 -4.64 -7.81 -16.74
N PRO A 118 -4.98 -7.01 -17.79
CA PRO A 118 -6.00 -5.96 -17.64
C PRO A 118 -7.39 -6.51 -17.33
N GLN A 119 -7.75 -7.66 -17.87
CA GLN A 119 -9.01 -8.34 -17.60
C GLN A 119 -8.99 -9.00 -16.20
N ALA A 120 -7.91 -9.72 -15.87
CA ALA A 120 -7.75 -10.37 -14.57
C ALA A 120 -7.82 -9.40 -13.39
N ARG A 121 -7.29 -8.17 -13.52
CA ARG A 121 -7.36 -7.14 -12.46
C ARG A 121 -8.78 -6.88 -11.99
N ARG A 122 -9.76 -6.93 -12.87
CA ARG A 122 -11.18 -6.71 -12.51
C ARG A 122 -11.72 -7.82 -11.61
N VAL A 123 -11.25 -9.04 -11.80
CA VAL A 123 -11.65 -10.20 -11.00
C VAL A 123 -10.88 -10.24 -9.69
N ILE A 124 -9.62 -9.77 -9.69
CA ILE A 124 -8.71 -9.78 -8.55
C ILE A 124 -9.05 -8.68 -7.52
N ILE A 125 -9.37 -7.46 -7.97
CA ILE A 125 -9.51 -6.29 -7.08
C ILE A 125 -10.61 -6.44 -6.02
N PRO A 126 -11.83 -6.91 -6.32
CA PRO A 126 -12.88 -7.05 -5.29
C PRO A 126 -12.48 -8.01 -4.15
N PRO A 127 -11.97 -9.23 -4.39
CA PRO A 127 -11.50 -10.10 -3.32
C PRO A 127 -10.30 -9.54 -2.55
N LEU A 128 -9.39 -8.80 -3.21
CA LEU A 128 -8.27 -8.11 -2.54
C LEU A 128 -8.77 -7.09 -1.51
N THR A 129 -9.85 -6.37 -1.80
CA THR A 129 -10.45 -5.44 -0.85
C THR A 129 -10.83 -6.15 0.45
N SER A 130 -11.45 -7.32 0.35
CA SER A 130 -11.82 -8.14 1.50
C SER A 130 -10.58 -8.61 2.28
N GLN A 131 -9.48 -8.95 1.60
CA GLN A 131 -8.23 -9.35 2.27
C GLN A 131 -7.59 -8.19 3.04
N TYR A 132 -7.58 -6.97 2.50
CA TYR A 132 -7.06 -5.80 3.21
C TYR A 132 -7.92 -5.45 4.44
N LEU A 133 -9.25 -5.58 4.34
CA LEU A 133 -10.14 -5.39 5.48
C LEU A 133 -9.92 -6.48 6.56
N ASN A 134 -9.71 -7.73 6.15
CA ASN A 134 -9.38 -8.83 7.05
C ASN A 134 -8.01 -8.62 7.73
N LEU A 135 -7.00 -8.18 6.97
CA LEU A 135 -5.68 -7.86 7.52
C LEU A 135 -5.77 -6.80 8.63
N THR A 136 -6.57 -5.75 8.39
CA THR A 136 -6.79 -4.69 9.38
C THR A 136 -7.44 -5.23 10.66
N LYS A 137 -8.43 -6.12 10.54
CA LYS A 137 -9.07 -6.76 11.70
C LYS A 137 -8.10 -7.72 12.41
N ASN A 138 -7.34 -8.50 11.65
CA ASN A 138 -6.37 -9.46 12.18
C ASN A 138 -5.20 -8.78 12.90
N SER A 139 -4.93 -7.49 12.63
CA SER A 139 -3.91 -6.74 13.38
C SER A 139 -4.24 -6.66 14.88
N SER A 140 -5.52 -6.75 15.27
CA SER A 140 -5.94 -6.78 16.67
C SER A 140 -5.50 -8.04 17.43
N LEU A 141 -5.11 -9.11 16.72
CA LEU A 141 -4.51 -10.30 17.34
C LEU A 141 -3.14 -10.01 17.99
N ALA A 142 -2.57 -8.85 17.72
CA ALA A 142 -1.35 -8.34 18.36
C ALA A 142 -1.42 -8.36 19.89
N ILE A 143 -2.61 -8.17 20.46
CA ILE A 143 -2.83 -8.23 21.92
C ILE A 143 -2.43 -9.60 22.50
N ALA A 144 -2.61 -10.68 21.74
CA ALA A 144 -2.29 -12.04 22.20
C ALA A 144 -0.79 -12.26 22.41
N ILE A 145 0.06 -11.48 21.74
CA ILE A 145 1.53 -11.53 21.88
C ILE A 145 2.08 -10.38 22.72
N GLY A 146 1.19 -9.63 23.40
CA GLY A 146 1.57 -8.51 24.26
C GLY A 146 1.95 -7.22 23.52
N TYR A 147 1.70 -7.13 22.20
CA TYR A 147 1.93 -5.88 21.47
C TYR A 147 0.78 -4.90 21.68
N MET A 148 1.11 -3.65 22.01
CA MET A 148 0.15 -2.57 22.26
C MET A 148 -0.42 -2.04 20.93
N ASP A 149 -1.43 -2.71 20.42
CA ASP A 149 -2.23 -2.26 19.28
C ASP A 149 -3.36 -1.30 19.71
N LEU A 150 -4.26 -0.98 18.79
CA LEU A 150 -5.40 -0.11 19.03
C LEU A 150 -6.35 -0.69 20.12
N VAL A 151 -6.58 -2.01 20.10
CA VAL A 151 -7.45 -2.69 21.05
C VAL A 151 -6.81 -2.72 22.43
N ALA A 152 -5.53 -3.09 22.49
CA ALA A 152 -4.79 -3.13 23.76
C ALA A 152 -4.67 -1.74 24.39
N THR A 153 -4.47 -0.71 23.57
CA THR A 153 -4.31 0.67 24.07
C THR A 153 -5.64 1.26 24.52
N LEU A 154 -6.66 1.24 23.66
CA LEU A 154 -7.97 1.83 24.00
C LEU A 154 -8.81 0.90 24.89
N GLY A 155 -8.95 -0.37 24.51
CA GLY A 155 -9.77 -1.33 25.23
C GLY A 155 -9.12 -1.90 26.50
N GLY A 156 -7.76 -1.85 26.58
CA GLY A 156 -7.01 -2.28 27.77
C GLY A 156 -6.63 -1.11 28.67
N ILE A 157 -5.67 -0.29 28.24
CA ILE A 157 -5.09 0.76 29.09
C ILE A 157 -6.11 1.85 29.43
N SER A 158 -6.79 2.40 28.41
CA SER A 158 -7.77 3.48 28.64
C SER A 158 -8.94 3.02 29.48
N LEU A 159 -9.41 1.79 29.27
CA LEU A 159 -10.47 1.21 30.08
C LEU A 159 -10.07 1.07 31.55
N ASN A 160 -8.87 0.53 31.81
CA ASN A 160 -8.37 0.38 33.19
C ASN A 160 -8.15 1.73 33.90
N GLN A 161 -7.78 2.78 33.17
CA GLN A 161 -7.55 4.10 33.75
C GLN A 161 -8.84 4.91 33.97
N THR A 162 -9.85 4.76 33.11
CA THR A 162 -11.05 5.59 33.15
C THR A 162 -12.25 4.86 33.75
N GLY A 163 -12.28 3.53 33.74
CA GLY A 163 -13.42 2.71 34.15
C GLY A 163 -14.66 2.84 33.26
N ARG A 164 -14.52 3.49 32.08
CA ARG A 164 -15.64 3.80 31.17
C ARG A 164 -15.72 2.78 30.04
N GLU A 165 -16.32 1.62 30.33
CA GLU A 165 -16.33 0.48 29.41
C GLU A 165 -17.06 0.77 28.08
N MET A 166 -18.26 1.36 28.14
CA MET A 166 -19.06 1.62 26.95
C MET A 166 -18.42 2.63 26.02
N GLU A 167 -17.87 3.70 26.58
CA GLU A 167 -17.25 4.77 25.81
C GLU A 167 -15.96 4.29 25.10
N THR A 168 -15.13 3.53 25.82
CA THR A 168 -13.89 2.96 25.24
C THR A 168 -14.19 1.94 24.16
N MET A 169 -15.20 1.07 24.33
CA MET A 169 -15.63 0.13 23.29
C MET A 169 -16.16 0.85 22.06
N VAL A 170 -16.99 1.88 22.23
CA VAL A 170 -17.48 2.70 21.11
C VAL A 170 -16.33 3.35 20.38
N LEU A 171 -15.32 3.88 21.06
CA LEU A 171 -14.14 4.47 20.44
C LEU A 171 -13.34 3.45 19.60
N VAL A 172 -13.12 2.24 20.13
CA VAL A 172 -12.44 1.16 19.40
C VAL A 172 -13.22 0.84 18.11
N LEU A 173 -14.52 0.66 18.20
CA LEU A 173 -15.38 0.35 17.05
C LEU A 173 -15.37 1.47 16.01
N LEU A 174 -15.45 2.73 16.45
CA LEU A 174 -15.38 3.90 15.56
C LEU A 174 -14.03 3.98 14.83
N MET A 175 -12.92 3.73 15.52
CA MET A 175 -11.61 3.73 14.88
C MET A 175 -11.46 2.63 13.83
N TYR A 176 -11.89 1.39 14.12
CA TYR A 176 -11.90 0.32 13.13
C TYR A 176 -12.86 0.60 11.96
N LEU A 177 -14.00 1.22 12.24
CA LEU A 177 -14.93 1.65 11.20
C LEU A 177 -14.30 2.69 10.27
N LEU A 178 -13.65 3.72 10.82
CA LEU A 178 -12.96 4.76 10.04
C LEU A 178 -11.85 4.17 9.16
N ILE A 179 -11.02 3.29 9.71
CA ILE A 179 -9.96 2.63 8.95
C ILE A 179 -10.58 1.77 7.83
N SER A 180 -11.61 0.99 8.14
CA SER A 180 -12.28 0.12 7.17
C SER A 180 -12.96 0.92 6.05
N LEU A 181 -13.64 2.02 6.36
CA LEU A 181 -14.23 2.92 5.36
C LEU A 181 -13.17 3.57 4.50
N SER A 182 -12.02 3.97 5.06
CA SER A 182 -10.90 4.53 4.32
C SER A 182 -10.33 3.53 3.30
N ILE A 183 -10.09 2.30 3.74
CA ILE A 183 -9.61 1.20 2.86
C ILE A 183 -10.63 0.92 1.77
N SER A 184 -11.91 0.76 2.13
CA SER A 184 -12.99 0.49 1.19
C SER A 184 -13.14 1.60 0.15
N SER A 185 -13.08 2.86 0.58
CA SER A 185 -13.16 4.02 -0.32
C SER A 185 -12.00 4.06 -1.32
N LEU A 186 -10.76 3.85 -0.84
CA LEU A 186 -9.57 3.78 -1.69
C LEU A 186 -9.66 2.64 -2.71
N MET A 187 -10.09 1.46 -2.27
CA MET A 187 -10.21 0.30 -3.15
C MET A 187 -11.36 0.45 -4.16
N ASN A 188 -12.49 1.05 -3.76
CA ASN A 188 -13.58 1.37 -4.69
C ASN A 188 -13.17 2.41 -5.73
N TRP A 189 -12.44 3.45 -5.32
CA TRP A 189 -11.88 4.43 -6.24
C TRP A 189 -10.90 3.78 -7.24
N TYR A 190 -10.04 2.87 -6.76
CA TYR A 190 -9.13 2.13 -7.63
C TYR A 190 -9.89 1.19 -8.58
N ASN A 191 -10.89 0.47 -8.08
CA ASN A 191 -11.75 -0.40 -8.89
C ASN A 191 -12.48 0.37 -9.99
N TYR A 192 -12.96 1.58 -9.68
CA TYR A 192 -13.59 2.46 -10.69
C TYR A 192 -12.62 2.85 -11.81
N LYS A 193 -11.36 3.13 -11.49
CA LYS A 193 -10.32 3.45 -12.49
C LYS A 193 -9.93 2.26 -13.38
N VAL A 194 -10.06 1.03 -12.88
CA VAL A 194 -9.68 -0.20 -13.60
C VAL A 194 -10.85 -0.75 -14.44
N LYS A 195 -12.10 -0.28 -14.19
CA LYS A 195 -13.21 -0.60 -15.09
C LYS A 195 -12.88 -0.10 -16.49
N LEU A 196 -12.81 -1.05 -17.44
CA LEU A 196 -12.82 -0.70 -18.86
C LEU A 196 -14.21 -0.16 -19.19
N VAL A 197 -14.27 0.92 -19.95
CA VAL A 197 -15.54 1.40 -20.49
C VAL A 197 -15.94 0.34 -21.53
N ASP A 198 -17.00 -0.41 -21.24
CA ASP A 198 -17.64 -1.27 -22.24
C ASP A 198 -18.23 -0.31 -23.30
N ARG A 199 -17.59 -0.28 -24.46
CA ARG A 199 -18.15 0.32 -25.68
C ARG A 199 -18.89 -0.74 -26.49
#